data_5b8a6fb8e856e5e1e7a005bbf0199260
#
_entry.id   5b8a6fb8e856e5e1e7a005bbf0199260
#
_cell.length_a   1.000
_cell.length_b   1.000
_cell.length_c   1.000
_cell.angle_alpha   90.00
_cell.angle_beta   90.00
_cell.angle_gamma   90.00
#
_symmetry.space_group_name_H-M   'P 1'
#
loop_
_entity.id
_entity.type
_entity.pdbx_description
1 polymer ?
#
loop_
_entity_poly.entity_id
_entity_poly.type
_entity_poly.pdbx_seq_one_letter_code
_entity_poly.pdbx_strand_id
1 'polypeptide(L)'
;TSENGSLVINGEYKLTVELAGLTLTNPKDPAIDIECSKRIGVILKDGTVNTLADGKGGTHKGAFYTEGHPEFEGGGTLNVTGNTKHAICAEEYLQFKKSTGAVNIIKAVSDGIHCGKGKQNDDNSHFIINGGVITVNNAGSDCIDADDYGCMYINGGVLNLNVSATDGAGLKCDSII
;
A
#
# COMPACT_ATOMS: atom_id res chain seq x y z
N THR A 1 -19.15 -6.12 -3.03
CA THR A 1 -18.85 -6.34 -1.60
C THR A 1 -18.72 -7.83 -1.33
N SER A 2 -17.66 -8.25 -0.67
CA SER A 2 -17.48 -9.62 -0.19
C SER A 2 -16.77 -9.60 1.17
N GLU A 3 -17.28 -10.40 2.11
CA GLU A 3 -16.67 -10.61 3.43
C GLU A 3 -15.78 -11.85 3.48
N ASN A 4 -15.69 -12.60 2.39
CA ASN A 4 -14.95 -13.86 2.30
C ASN A 4 -14.43 -14.09 0.88
N GLY A 5 -13.71 -13.12 0.35
CA GLY A 5 -13.20 -13.17 -1.01
C GLY A 5 -11.95 -12.33 -1.22
N SER A 6 -11.27 -12.60 -2.31
CA SER A 6 -10.09 -11.86 -2.76
C SER A 6 -10.18 -11.56 -4.25
N LEU A 7 -9.44 -10.55 -4.67
CA LEU A 7 -9.08 -10.34 -6.06
C LEU A 7 -7.63 -10.79 -6.24
N VAL A 8 -7.43 -11.88 -6.98
CA VAL A 8 -6.09 -12.39 -7.31
C VAL A 8 -5.84 -12.15 -8.80
N ILE A 9 -4.72 -11.53 -9.11
CA ILE A 9 -4.29 -11.26 -10.49
C ILE A 9 -2.89 -11.81 -10.69
N ASN A 10 -2.78 -12.82 -11.55
CA ASN A 10 -1.51 -13.39 -11.98
C ASN A 10 -1.24 -12.96 -13.41
N GLY A 11 -0.09 -12.39 -13.69
CA GLY A 11 0.20 -11.94 -15.05
C GLY A 11 1.60 -11.34 -15.20
N GLU A 12 1.97 -11.13 -16.48
CA GLU A 12 3.28 -10.59 -16.85
C GLU A 12 3.20 -9.24 -17.57
N TYR A 13 2.02 -8.63 -17.58
CA TYR A 13 1.78 -7.38 -18.31
C TYR A 13 1.42 -6.24 -17.36
N LYS A 14 1.74 -5.02 -17.77
CA LYS A 14 1.22 -3.82 -17.11
C LYS A 14 -0.30 -3.86 -17.13
N LEU A 15 -0.90 -3.53 -16.02
CA LEU A 15 -2.35 -3.53 -15.86
C LEU A 15 -2.83 -2.28 -15.10
N THR A 16 -4.12 -2.03 -15.16
CA THR A 16 -4.78 -1.01 -14.35
C THR A 16 -5.99 -1.63 -13.68
N VAL A 17 -6.14 -1.37 -12.39
CA VAL A 17 -7.30 -1.76 -11.59
C VAL A 17 -8.03 -0.49 -11.14
N GLU A 18 -9.31 -0.35 -11.49
CA GLU A 18 -10.16 0.71 -10.96
C GLU A 18 -10.94 0.19 -9.75
N LEU A 19 -10.78 0.83 -8.62
CA LEU A 19 -11.54 0.59 -7.40
C LEU A 19 -12.71 1.58 -7.33
N ALA A 20 -13.93 1.08 -7.53
CA ALA A 20 -15.15 1.87 -7.68
C ALA A 20 -16.20 1.51 -6.62
N GLY A 21 -15.87 1.70 -5.35
CA GLY A 21 -16.73 1.36 -4.21
C GLY A 21 -16.60 -0.11 -3.80
N LEU A 22 -15.40 -0.67 -3.90
CA LEU A 22 -15.10 -2.04 -3.52
C LEU A 22 -15.00 -2.19 -1.99
N THR A 23 -15.74 -3.14 -1.42
CA THR A 23 -15.50 -3.63 -0.07
C THR A 23 -15.14 -5.10 -0.16
N LEU A 24 -13.93 -5.45 0.28
CA LEU A 24 -13.39 -6.79 0.16
C LEU A 24 -12.64 -7.16 1.44
N THR A 25 -13.08 -8.24 2.08
CA THR A 25 -12.41 -8.83 3.22
C THR A 25 -12.07 -10.28 2.88
N ASN A 26 -10.80 -10.63 3.05
CA ASN A 26 -10.36 -12.03 2.94
C ASN A 26 -9.93 -12.50 4.33
N PRO A 27 -10.56 -13.52 4.92
CA PRO A 27 -10.23 -13.98 6.27
C PRO A 27 -8.90 -14.75 6.36
N LYS A 28 -8.23 -15.02 5.24
CA LYS A 28 -7.00 -15.84 5.21
C LYS A 28 -5.79 -15.14 4.58
N ASP A 29 -5.97 -14.51 3.43
CA ASP A 29 -4.90 -13.98 2.57
C ASP A 29 -5.19 -12.52 2.20
N PRO A 30 -4.40 -11.86 1.34
CA PRO A 30 -4.70 -10.51 0.87
C PRO A 30 -6.13 -10.36 0.33
N ALA A 31 -6.73 -9.21 0.56
CA ALA A 31 -7.96 -8.83 -0.11
C ALA A 31 -7.71 -8.58 -1.61
N ILE A 32 -6.60 -7.91 -1.93
CA ILE A 32 -6.09 -7.77 -3.30
C ILE A 32 -4.68 -8.32 -3.34
N ASP A 33 -4.45 -9.27 -4.26
CA ASP A 33 -3.19 -9.97 -4.46
C ASP A 33 -2.79 -9.91 -5.93
N ILE A 34 -1.72 -9.18 -6.23
CA ILE A 34 -1.27 -8.94 -7.60
C ILE A 34 0.13 -9.53 -7.78
N GLU A 35 0.18 -10.77 -8.25
CA GLU A 35 1.40 -11.49 -8.59
C GLU A 35 1.90 -11.08 -9.99
N CYS A 36 2.31 -9.84 -10.12
CA CYS A 36 2.78 -9.26 -11.37
C CYS A 36 3.88 -8.23 -11.05
N SER A 37 5.10 -8.50 -11.50
CA SER A 37 6.28 -7.65 -11.30
C SER A 37 6.33 -6.43 -12.26
N LYS A 38 5.19 -5.97 -12.77
CA LYS A 38 5.11 -4.84 -13.69
C LYS A 38 4.43 -3.65 -13.02
N ARG A 39 4.34 -2.54 -13.77
CA ARG A 39 3.59 -1.37 -13.33
C ARG A 39 2.10 -1.69 -13.22
N ILE A 40 1.52 -1.31 -12.10
CA ILE A 40 0.11 -1.50 -11.79
C ILE A 40 -0.50 -0.14 -11.50
N GLY A 41 -1.35 0.35 -12.41
CA GLY A 41 -2.18 1.52 -12.13
C GLY A 41 -3.28 1.14 -11.14
N VAL A 42 -3.45 1.90 -10.07
CA VAL A 42 -4.53 1.73 -9.10
C VAL A 42 -5.35 3.01 -9.07
N ILE A 43 -6.51 2.99 -9.72
CA ILE A 43 -7.40 4.14 -9.81
C ILE A 43 -8.42 4.07 -8.67
N LEU A 44 -8.39 5.04 -7.79
CA LEU A 44 -9.43 5.27 -6.78
C LEU A 44 -10.51 6.15 -7.41
N LYS A 45 -11.58 5.54 -7.90
CA LYS A 45 -12.64 6.27 -8.61
C LYS A 45 -13.19 7.40 -7.76
N ASP A 46 -13.28 8.59 -8.34
CA ASP A 46 -13.75 9.79 -7.67
C ASP A 46 -15.11 9.60 -6.99
N GLY A 47 -15.23 10.12 -5.77
CA GLY A 47 -16.45 10.04 -4.98
C GLY A 47 -16.79 8.65 -4.43
N THR A 48 -15.91 7.67 -4.58
CA THR A 48 -16.11 6.32 -4.02
C THR A 48 -15.25 6.06 -2.80
N VAL A 49 -15.71 5.14 -1.96
CA VAL A 49 -14.97 4.63 -0.80
C VAL A 49 -14.72 3.16 -1.01
N ASN A 50 -13.45 2.77 -0.95
CA ASN A 50 -13.01 1.40 -1.07
C ASN A 50 -12.47 0.91 0.27
N THR A 51 -12.76 -0.32 0.65
CA THR A 51 -12.34 -0.90 1.94
C THR A 51 -11.77 -2.29 1.73
N LEU A 52 -10.54 -2.49 2.20
CA LEU A 52 -9.82 -3.75 2.10
C LEU A 52 -9.38 -4.21 3.49
N ALA A 53 -9.51 -5.51 3.75
CA ALA A 53 -8.95 -6.13 4.94
C ALA A 53 -8.50 -7.56 4.63
N ASP A 54 -7.33 -7.95 5.14
CA ASP A 54 -6.87 -9.33 5.11
C ASP A 54 -7.23 -10.07 6.41
N GLY A 55 -7.02 -11.38 6.40
CA GLY A 55 -7.12 -12.24 7.56
C GLY A 55 -5.80 -12.32 8.33
N LYS A 56 -5.76 -13.22 9.31
CA LYS A 56 -4.55 -13.51 10.09
C LYS A 56 -3.81 -14.71 9.53
N GLY A 57 -2.50 -14.61 9.40
CA GLY A 57 -1.63 -15.72 9.01
C GLY A 57 -1.63 -16.03 7.51
N GLY A 58 -1.95 -15.06 6.67
CA GLY A 58 -1.83 -15.18 5.22
C GLY A 58 -0.40 -15.40 4.74
N THR A 59 -0.27 -15.88 3.51
CA THR A 59 1.02 -16.17 2.87
C THR A 59 1.74 -14.90 2.42
N HIS A 60 1.00 -13.90 1.98
CA HIS A 60 1.53 -12.60 1.57
C HIS A 60 1.41 -11.55 2.69
N LYS A 61 2.23 -10.52 2.59
CA LYS A 61 2.53 -9.63 3.70
C LYS A 61 1.60 -8.41 3.83
N GLY A 62 0.53 -8.30 3.05
CA GLY A 62 -0.35 -7.11 3.08
C GLY A 62 -1.79 -7.38 2.67
N ALA A 63 -2.72 -6.57 3.15
CA ALA A 63 -4.11 -6.63 2.71
C ALA A 63 -4.29 -6.20 1.25
N PHE A 64 -3.51 -5.22 0.81
CA PHE A 64 -3.21 -4.95 -0.60
C PHE A 64 -1.75 -5.35 -0.82
N TYR A 65 -1.54 -6.40 -1.57
CA TYR A 65 -0.21 -6.92 -1.89
C TYR A 65 0.06 -6.86 -3.40
N THR A 66 1.28 -6.53 -3.77
CA THR A 66 1.75 -6.65 -5.15
C THR A 66 3.25 -6.94 -5.21
N GLU A 67 3.65 -7.81 -6.14
CA GLU A 67 5.06 -8.03 -6.48
C GLU A 67 5.67 -6.87 -7.28
N GLY A 68 4.86 -6.01 -7.88
CA GLY A 68 5.30 -4.98 -8.80
C GLY A 68 5.16 -3.55 -8.25
N HIS A 69 4.96 -2.63 -9.18
CA HIS A 69 5.02 -1.19 -8.98
C HIS A 69 3.62 -0.56 -8.94
N PRO A 70 2.95 -0.47 -7.79
CA PRO A 70 1.65 0.19 -7.71
C PRO A 70 1.79 1.71 -7.78
N GLU A 71 1.02 2.30 -8.68
CA GLU A 71 0.86 3.75 -8.84
C GLU A 71 -0.58 4.13 -8.55
N PHE A 72 -0.84 4.73 -7.39
CA PHE A 72 -2.17 5.16 -6.97
C PHE A 72 -2.53 6.52 -7.57
N GLU A 73 -3.76 6.65 -8.06
CA GLU A 73 -4.32 7.90 -8.57
C GLU A 73 -5.86 7.92 -8.43
N GLY A 74 -6.49 9.08 -8.71
CA GLY A 74 -7.93 9.29 -8.59
C GLY A 74 -8.36 9.77 -7.21
N GLY A 75 -9.42 10.58 -7.15
CA GLY A 75 -9.85 11.31 -5.95
C GLY A 75 -10.75 10.54 -4.99
N GLY A 76 -10.88 9.22 -5.15
CA GLY A 76 -11.61 8.37 -4.22
C GLY A 76 -10.87 8.13 -2.91
N THR A 77 -11.48 7.33 -2.03
CA THR A 77 -10.93 6.94 -0.73
C THR A 77 -10.62 5.45 -0.71
N LEU A 78 -9.46 5.09 -0.14
CA LEU A 78 -9.06 3.72 0.14
C LEU A 78 -8.81 3.55 1.63
N ASN A 79 -9.57 2.67 2.28
CA ASN A 79 -9.37 2.25 3.67
C ASN A 79 -8.78 0.85 3.70
N VAL A 80 -7.67 0.64 4.42
CA VAL A 80 -6.98 -0.65 4.45
C VAL A 80 -6.71 -1.08 5.89
N THR A 81 -6.98 -2.35 6.18
CA THR A 81 -6.66 -2.99 7.46
C THR A 81 -5.76 -4.20 7.21
N GLY A 82 -4.52 -4.14 7.70
CA GLY A 82 -3.56 -5.23 7.65
C GLY A 82 -3.58 -6.04 8.95
N ASN A 83 -4.13 -7.25 8.90
CA ASN A 83 -4.21 -8.16 10.05
C ASN A 83 -3.12 -9.24 10.05
N THR A 84 -2.48 -9.49 8.90
CA THR A 84 -1.32 -10.41 8.77
C THR A 84 -0.02 -9.70 9.12
N LYS A 85 0.32 -8.64 8.39
CA LYS A 85 1.56 -7.89 8.59
C LYS A 85 1.38 -6.40 8.25
N HIS A 86 1.53 -6.01 6.97
CA HIS A 86 1.34 -4.64 6.50
C HIS A 86 -0.11 -4.41 6.02
N ALA A 87 -0.53 -3.18 5.90
CA ALA A 87 -1.80 -2.90 5.24
C ALA A 87 -1.62 -2.84 3.71
N ILE A 88 -0.66 -2.06 3.23
CA ILE A 88 -0.23 -2.06 1.82
C ILE A 88 1.21 -2.56 1.75
N CYS A 89 1.47 -3.53 0.87
CA CYS A 89 2.80 -4.05 0.61
C CYS A 89 3.07 -4.10 -0.89
N ALA A 90 4.11 -3.40 -1.33
CA ALA A 90 4.68 -3.52 -2.66
C ALA A 90 6.10 -4.05 -2.53
N GLU A 91 6.45 -5.09 -3.28
CA GLU A 91 7.79 -5.70 -3.20
C GLU A 91 8.87 -4.87 -3.91
N GLU A 92 8.47 -3.86 -4.67
CA GLU A 92 9.38 -2.96 -5.37
C GLU A 92 8.98 -1.49 -5.13
N TYR A 93 8.83 -0.70 -6.15
CA TYR A 93 8.48 0.70 -6.15
C TYR A 93 7.00 0.96 -5.78
N LEU A 94 6.71 2.05 -5.06
CA LEU A 94 5.36 2.50 -4.80
C LEU A 94 5.23 4.02 -5.03
N GLN A 95 4.15 4.44 -5.68
CA GLN A 95 3.90 5.85 -5.91
C GLN A 95 2.45 6.26 -5.59
N PHE A 96 2.31 7.36 -4.86
CA PHE A 96 1.07 8.15 -4.80
C PHE A 96 1.20 9.34 -5.74
N LYS A 97 0.41 9.34 -6.83
CA LYS A 97 0.41 10.41 -7.84
C LYS A 97 -0.23 11.69 -7.28
N LYS A 98 -0.04 12.80 -7.98
CA LYS A 98 -0.58 14.11 -7.58
C LYS A 98 -2.11 14.11 -7.43
N SER A 99 -2.81 13.30 -8.21
CA SER A 99 -4.27 13.16 -8.19
C SER A 99 -4.80 12.14 -7.17
N THR A 100 -3.94 11.50 -6.38
CA THR A 100 -4.37 10.54 -5.36
C THR A 100 -5.25 11.23 -4.32
N GLY A 101 -6.38 10.64 -4.01
CA GLY A 101 -7.30 11.11 -2.98
C GLY A 101 -6.86 10.74 -1.56
N ALA A 102 -7.73 10.10 -0.79
CA ALA A 102 -7.43 9.69 0.58
C ALA A 102 -7.03 8.22 0.66
N VAL A 103 -5.91 7.93 1.30
CA VAL A 103 -5.48 6.56 1.64
C VAL A 103 -5.34 6.45 3.15
N ASN A 104 -6.21 5.66 3.77
CA ASN A 104 -6.30 5.51 5.20
C ASN A 104 -5.90 4.10 5.61
N ILE A 105 -4.79 3.97 6.29
CA ILE A 105 -4.44 2.74 6.99
C ILE A 105 -5.12 2.78 8.35
N ILE A 106 -6.14 1.96 8.51
CA ILE A 106 -6.93 1.88 9.75
C ILE A 106 -6.10 1.20 10.82
N LYS A 107 -5.40 0.14 10.44
CA LYS A 107 -4.50 -0.64 11.29
C LYS A 107 -3.55 -1.46 10.44
N ALA A 108 -2.35 -1.68 10.96
CA ALA A 108 -1.43 -2.72 10.48
C ALA A 108 -0.77 -3.43 11.67
N VAL A 109 -0.50 -4.73 11.54
CA VAL A 109 0.22 -5.51 12.58
C VAL A 109 1.69 -5.12 12.63
N SER A 110 2.28 -4.80 11.48
CA SER A 110 3.63 -4.26 11.32
C SER A 110 3.53 -2.86 10.73
N ASP A 111 4.09 -2.63 9.54
CA ASP A 111 4.09 -1.31 8.94
C ASP A 111 2.76 -0.98 8.26
N GLY A 112 2.39 0.28 8.31
CA GLY A 112 1.19 0.74 7.62
C GLY A 112 1.33 0.53 6.11
N ILE A 113 2.39 1.06 5.52
CA ILE A 113 2.72 0.91 4.10
C ILE A 113 4.18 0.46 4.02
N HIS A 114 4.40 -0.67 3.34
CA HIS A 114 5.74 -1.23 3.13
C HIS A 114 6.07 -1.26 1.64
N CYS A 115 7.25 -0.77 1.31
CA CYS A 115 7.82 -0.80 -0.03
C CYS A 115 9.15 -1.55 0.02
N GLY A 116 9.20 -2.74 -0.55
CA GLY A 116 10.40 -3.58 -0.59
C GLY A 116 11.46 -3.01 -1.53
N LYS A 117 12.65 -3.59 -1.47
CA LYS A 117 13.83 -3.12 -2.23
C LYS A 117 13.94 -3.63 -3.66
N GLY A 118 12.96 -4.40 -4.12
CA GLY A 118 13.05 -5.03 -5.43
C GLY A 118 14.11 -6.12 -5.54
N LYS A 119 14.04 -6.87 -6.63
CA LYS A 119 14.96 -8.00 -6.88
C LYS A 119 16.31 -7.60 -7.50
N GLN A 120 16.45 -6.35 -7.93
CA GLN A 120 17.66 -5.83 -8.58
C GLN A 120 18.12 -4.53 -7.91
N ASN A 121 19.43 -4.32 -7.85
CA ASN A 121 20.08 -3.10 -7.37
C ASN A 121 19.93 -1.92 -8.35
N ASP A 122 18.85 -1.88 -9.11
CA ASP A 122 18.54 -0.76 -9.95
C ASP A 122 17.61 0.21 -9.21
N ASP A 123 17.53 1.45 -9.66
CA ASP A 123 16.88 2.61 -9.06
C ASP A 123 15.37 2.46 -8.73
N ASN A 124 14.88 1.25 -8.53
CA ASN A 124 13.45 0.96 -8.38
C ASN A 124 12.95 0.88 -6.94
N SER A 125 13.83 0.92 -5.94
CA SER A 125 13.45 0.94 -4.53
C SER A 125 13.01 2.33 -4.08
N HIS A 126 12.01 2.91 -4.76
CA HIS A 126 11.57 4.26 -4.49
C HIS A 126 10.13 4.29 -3.98
N PHE A 127 9.97 5.02 -2.90
CA PHE A 127 8.65 5.40 -2.41
C PHE A 127 8.41 6.88 -2.77
N ILE A 128 7.43 7.15 -3.63
CA ILE A 128 7.21 8.50 -4.14
C ILE A 128 5.83 9.01 -3.73
N ILE A 129 5.80 10.15 -3.05
CA ILE A 129 4.57 10.84 -2.68
C ILE A 129 4.52 12.17 -3.43
N ASN A 130 3.72 12.24 -4.48
CA ASN A 130 3.48 13.46 -5.24
C ASN A 130 2.20 14.18 -4.81
N GLY A 131 1.33 13.52 -4.04
CA GLY A 131 0.06 14.07 -3.57
C GLY A 131 -0.74 13.08 -2.73
N GLY A 132 -2.00 13.42 -2.49
CA GLY A 132 -2.92 12.64 -1.67
C GLY A 132 -2.90 13.02 -0.19
N VAL A 133 -3.87 12.48 0.54
CA VAL A 133 -3.93 12.53 2.00
C VAL A 133 -3.71 11.11 2.51
N ILE A 134 -2.51 10.84 3.03
CA ILE A 134 -2.13 9.53 3.53
C ILE A 134 -2.20 9.57 5.06
N THR A 135 -3.09 8.75 5.62
CA THR A 135 -3.30 8.68 7.07
C THR A 135 -3.00 7.26 7.54
N VAL A 136 -2.07 7.12 8.47
CA VAL A 136 -1.81 5.86 9.18
C VAL A 136 -2.25 6.04 10.63
N ASN A 137 -3.35 5.38 11.02
CA ASN A 137 -3.94 5.56 12.35
C ASN A 137 -3.30 4.67 13.40
N ASN A 138 -2.82 3.49 13.01
CA ASN A 138 -2.26 2.52 13.94
C ASN A 138 -1.33 1.55 13.21
N ALA A 139 -0.03 1.79 13.29
CA ALA A 139 1.01 0.90 12.81
C ALA A 139 1.70 0.22 13.99
N GLY A 140 1.82 -1.10 13.94
CA GLY A 140 2.49 -1.89 14.96
C GLY A 140 4.02 -1.85 14.87
N SER A 141 4.58 -1.29 13.80
CA SER A 141 5.98 -0.95 13.59
C SER A 141 6.05 0.44 12.98
N ASP A 142 6.44 0.59 11.73
CA ASP A 142 6.59 1.89 11.08
C ASP A 142 5.32 2.32 10.34
N CYS A 143 5.03 3.62 10.25
CA CYS A 143 3.89 4.04 9.45
C CYS A 143 4.13 3.83 7.96
N ILE A 144 5.29 4.27 7.45
CA ILE A 144 5.75 4.06 6.09
C ILE A 144 7.20 3.59 6.13
N ASP A 145 7.45 2.39 5.62
CA ASP A 145 8.77 1.76 5.54
C ASP A 145 9.14 1.53 4.07
N ALA A 146 10.25 2.11 3.63
CA ALA A 146 10.83 1.92 2.30
C ALA A 146 12.08 1.03 2.37
N ASP A 147 12.07 0.05 3.23
CA ASP A 147 13.10 -0.97 3.45
C ASP A 147 14.56 -0.43 3.45
N ASP A 148 15.50 -1.29 3.76
CA ASP A 148 16.94 -0.95 3.69
C ASP A 148 17.32 -0.59 2.24
N TYR A 149 18.06 0.49 2.07
CA TYR A 149 18.49 1.10 0.79
C TYR A 149 17.38 1.81 0.00
N GLY A 150 16.19 1.97 0.59
CA GLY A 150 15.09 2.71 -0.04
C GLY A 150 15.26 4.22 0.05
N CYS A 151 14.80 4.92 -0.99
CA CYS A 151 14.73 6.38 -1.03
C CYS A 151 13.28 6.84 -1.07
N MET A 152 12.91 7.77 -0.19
CA MET A 152 11.61 8.44 -0.24
C MET A 152 11.70 9.80 -0.90
N TYR A 153 10.85 10.03 -1.90
CA TYR A 153 10.65 11.33 -2.53
C TYR A 153 9.31 11.90 -2.10
N ILE A 154 9.33 12.99 -1.31
CA ILE A 154 8.12 13.63 -0.80
C ILE A 154 7.95 14.98 -1.48
N ASN A 155 7.25 14.99 -2.61
CA ASN A 155 7.06 16.17 -3.45
C ASN A 155 5.76 16.92 -3.13
N GLY A 156 4.86 16.33 -2.34
CA GLY A 156 3.58 16.93 -1.97
C GLY A 156 2.68 15.97 -1.22
N GLY A 157 1.46 16.41 -0.91
CA GLY A 157 0.49 15.64 -0.15
C GLY A 157 0.44 16.01 1.34
N VAL A 158 -0.39 15.31 2.09
CA VAL A 158 -0.55 15.44 3.53
C VAL A 158 -0.32 14.08 4.17
N LEU A 159 0.57 14.01 5.14
CA LEU A 159 0.89 12.80 5.89
C LEU A 159 0.44 12.94 7.34
N ASN A 160 -0.46 12.06 7.79
CA ASN A 160 -0.91 11.94 9.18
C ASN A 160 -0.45 10.57 9.69
N LEU A 161 0.61 10.53 10.47
CA LEU A 161 1.30 9.29 10.83
C LEU A 161 1.25 9.05 12.33
N ASN A 162 0.55 7.99 12.76
CA ASN A 162 0.46 7.56 14.15
C ASN A 162 1.04 6.15 14.32
N VAL A 163 2.15 6.07 15.00
CA VAL A 163 2.82 4.83 15.38
C VAL A 163 2.32 4.37 16.74
N SER A 164 2.00 3.09 16.89
CA SER A 164 1.65 2.51 18.19
C SER A 164 2.82 1.77 18.86
N ALA A 165 3.85 1.43 18.10
CA ALA A 165 5.05 0.77 18.62
C ALA A 165 5.97 1.77 19.34
N THR A 166 6.68 1.28 20.36
CA THR A 166 7.61 2.12 21.16
C THR A 166 8.81 2.59 20.31
N ASP A 167 9.26 1.79 19.38
CA ASP A 167 10.45 2.00 18.51
C ASP A 167 10.10 2.21 17.04
N GLY A 168 8.80 2.34 16.72
CA GLY A 168 8.35 2.58 15.36
C GLY A 168 8.61 4.01 14.89
N ALA A 169 8.83 4.17 13.62
CA ALA A 169 9.02 5.45 12.95
C ALA A 169 7.77 5.90 12.16
N GLY A 170 7.58 7.20 12.04
CA GLY A 170 6.59 7.73 11.08
C GLY A 170 7.02 7.43 9.64
N LEU A 171 8.28 7.67 9.33
CA LEU A 171 8.92 7.36 8.04
C LEU A 171 10.24 6.65 8.31
N LYS A 172 10.48 5.55 7.62
CA LYS A 172 11.72 4.77 7.70
C LYS A 172 12.25 4.48 6.30
N CYS A 173 13.49 4.87 6.05
CA CYS A 173 14.22 4.66 4.80
C CYS A 173 15.66 5.11 4.97
N ASP A 174 16.52 4.83 3.99
CA ASP A 174 17.92 5.31 4.01
C ASP A 174 18.04 6.80 3.73
N SER A 175 17.17 7.34 2.87
CA SER A 175 17.18 8.76 2.53
C SER A 175 15.81 9.31 2.18
N ILE A 176 15.58 10.59 2.54
CA ILE A 176 14.37 11.34 2.16
C ILE A 176 14.81 12.56 1.35
N ILE A 177 14.15 12.78 0.21
CA ILE A 177 14.36 13.91 -0.70
C ILE A 177 13.09 14.72 -0.87
#